data_021170037c41653de3de35eb3d8a9269
#
_entry.id   021170037c41653de3de35eb3d8a9269
#
_cell.length_a   1.000
_cell.length_b   1.000
_cell.length_c   1.000
_cell.angle_alpha   90.00
_cell.angle_beta   90.00
_cell.angle_gamma   90.00
#
_symmetry.space_group_name_H-M   'P 1'
#
loop_
_entity.id
_entity.type
_entity.pdbx_description
1 polymer ?
#
loop_
_entity_poly.entity_id
_entity_poly.type
_entity_poly.pdbx_seq_one_letter_code
_entity_poly.pdbx_strand_id
1 'polypeptide(L)'
;MCIRDRELRARIGDFRLLASPNNVLLLRSGDSSLKLAGEIRTPGALYDVVGLVAQTQWRGELVVYAEDGIRTIFFDRGSVIGAVTNVPEERLGELLYRFGVLTREQLEELVAASTRTGKRLGEAAIELSFVDVGTLYPMMARQVEEVLYGALQVKLGSFYFFDRFDEKAIQHRQNLNASGLLMEGARRVDEMRFFREKIPNDAYIPTKVLGKTPHEVELLPVFEK
;
A
#
# COMPACT_ATOMS: atom_id res chain seq x y z
N MET A 1 -19.70 17.08 7.61
CA MET A 1 -18.66 17.90 8.27
C MET A 1 -17.49 16.97 8.60
N CYS A 2 -16.37 17.21 8.00
CA CYS A 2 -15.32 16.25 7.78
C CYS A 2 -14.50 15.94 9.05
N ILE A 3 -14.25 14.66 9.34
CA ILE A 3 -13.37 14.12 10.38
C ILE A 3 -11.95 14.76 10.34
N ARG A 4 -11.54 15.30 9.20
CA ARG A 4 -10.26 15.99 8.97
C ARG A 4 -10.05 17.25 9.81
N ASP A 5 -11.09 17.90 10.28
CA ASP A 5 -11.00 19.13 11.11
C ASP A 5 -10.32 18.84 12.47
N ARG A 6 -10.48 17.66 13.04
CA ARG A 6 -9.87 17.26 14.31
C ARG A 6 -8.37 17.01 14.19
N GLU A 7 -7.96 16.37 13.11
CA GLU A 7 -6.55 16.11 12.86
C GLU A 7 -5.76 17.37 12.51
N LEU A 8 -6.38 18.30 11.78
CA LEU A 8 -5.76 19.59 11.49
C LEU A 8 -5.57 20.46 12.73
N ARG A 9 -6.53 20.44 13.66
CA ARG A 9 -6.45 21.20 14.93
C ARG A 9 -5.39 20.65 15.89
N ALA A 10 -5.00 19.39 15.76
CA ALA A 10 -3.95 18.76 16.56
C ALA A 10 -2.53 19.06 16.04
N ARG A 11 -2.38 19.64 14.85
CA ARG A 11 -1.08 19.96 14.26
C ARG A 11 -0.65 21.35 14.70
N ILE A 12 0.27 21.39 15.65
CA ILE A 12 0.92 22.62 16.13
C ILE A 12 2.36 22.61 15.58
N GLY A 13 2.80 23.75 15.04
CA GLY A 13 4.17 23.92 14.54
C GLY A 13 4.27 24.97 13.44
N ASP A 14 5.47 25.16 12.94
CA ASP A 14 5.76 26.04 11.83
C ASP A 14 5.48 25.33 10.50
N PHE A 15 4.68 25.96 9.66
CA PHE A 15 4.33 25.46 8.34
C PHE A 15 4.72 26.46 7.28
N ARG A 16 5.35 25.98 6.22
CA ARG A 16 5.62 26.76 5.01
C ARG A 16 4.50 26.58 4.01
N LEU A 17 3.98 27.69 3.49
CA LEU A 17 3.07 27.66 2.34
C LEU A 17 3.88 27.30 1.10
N LEU A 18 3.45 26.26 0.41
CA LEU A 18 4.04 25.84 -0.86
C LEU A 18 3.32 26.51 -2.04
N ALA A 19 4.03 26.70 -3.14
CA ALA A 19 3.42 27.12 -4.38
C ALA A 19 2.35 26.11 -4.82
N SER A 20 1.14 26.60 -5.05
CA SER A 20 -0.02 25.78 -5.37
C SER A 20 -0.96 26.54 -6.30
N PRO A 21 -1.84 25.86 -7.06
CA PRO A 21 -2.90 26.52 -7.83
C PRO A 21 -3.80 27.38 -6.96
N ASN A 22 -4.46 28.37 -7.57
CA ASN A 22 -5.26 29.37 -6.86
C ASN A 22 -6.39 28.82 -5.97
N ASN A 23 -6.83 27.59 -6.23
CA ASN A 23 -7.90 26.90 -5.50
C ASN A 23 -7.40 25.84 -4.51
N VAL A 24 -6.09 25.74 -4.30
CA VAL A 24 -5.47 24.75 -3.40
C VAL A 24 -4.47 25.42 -2.48
N LEU A 25 -4.53 25.12 -1.20
CA LEU A 25 -3.52 25.55 -0.22
C LEU A 25 -2.74 24.32 0.26
N LEU A 26 -1.41 24.35 0.04
CA LEU A 26 -0.49 23.32 0.50
C LEU A 26 0.38 23.89 1.61
N LEU A 27 0.23 23.32 2.81
CA LEU A 27 1.04 23.63 3.98
C LEU A 27 1.92 22.42 4.32
N ARG A 28 3.21 22.63 4.39
CA ARG A 28 4.17 21.57 4.74
C ARG A 28 4.96 21.97 5.98
N SER A 29 5.07 21.03 6.92
CA SER A 29 6.00 21.10 8.03
C SER A 29 7.36 20.51 7.61
N GLY A 30 8.45 21.17 7.98
CA GLY A 30 9.84 20.72 7.68
C GLY A 30 10.41 21.30 6.38
N ASP A 31 11.61 20.83 6.04
CA ASP A 31 12.45 21.38 4.96
C ASP A 31 12.32 20.68 3.60
N SER A 32 11.38 19.74 3.46
CA SER A 32 11.18 19.04 2.18
C SER A 32 10.51 19.93 1.14
N SER A 33 10.96 19.84 -0.12
CA SER A 33 10.37 20.54 -1.25
C SER A 33 9.35 19.66 -1.96
N LEU A 34 8.25 20.26 -2.40
CA LEU A 34 7.31 19.60 -3.29
C LEU A 34 7.88 19.59 -4.71
N LYS A 35 8.10 18.40 -5.26
CA LYS A 35 8.58 18.25 -6.65
C LYS A 35 7.46 18.03 -7.65
N LEU A 36 6.43 17.28 -7.25
CA LEU A 36 5.33 16.92 -8.12
C LEU A 36 4.05 16.79 -7.29
N ALA A 37 2.94 17.26 -7.83
CA ALA A 37 1.61 17.08 -7.25
C ALA A 37 0.57 17.02 -8.35
N GLY A 38 -0.54 16.35 -8.06
CA GLY A 38 -1.66 16.28 -9.00
C GLY A 38 -2.89 15.65 -8.40
N GLU A 39 -3.97 15.72 -9.17
CA GLU A 39 -5.21 15.03 -8.89
C GLU A 39 -5.25 13.71 -9.66
N ILE A 40 -5.75 12.67 -9.00
CA ILE A 40 -6.05 11.39 -9.62
C ILE A 40 -7.52 11.41 -10.01
N ARG A 41 -7.81 11.34 -11.30
CA ARG A 41 -9.18 11.34 -11.85
C ARG A 41 -9.47 10.14 -12.73
N THR A 42 -8.43 9.35 -13.02
CA THR A 42 -8.53 8.15 -13.84
C THR A 42 -7.74 7.02 -13.21
N PRO A 43 -8.24 5.77 -13.28
CA PRO A 43 -7.45 4.61 -12.86
C PRO A 43 -6.11 4.57 -13.61
N GLY A 44 -5.05 4.24 -12.91
CA GLY A 44 -3.74 4.08 -13.52
C GLY A 44 -2.90 5.35 -13.67
N ALA A 45 -3.41 6.54 -13.32
CA ALA A 45 -2.65 7.79 -13.40
C ALA A 45 -1.31 7.74 -12.63
N LEU A 46 -1.24 6.96 -11.56
CA LEU A 46 -0.02 6.83 -10.77
C LEU A 46 1.05 5.94 -11.41
N TYR A 47 0.73 5.14 -12.44
CA TYR A 47 1.76 4.40 -13.19
C TYR A 47 2.78 5.36 -13.83
N ASP A 48 2.30 6.45 -14.44
CA ASP A 48 3.16 7.45 -15.06
C ASP A 48 4.00 8.19 -14.02
N VAL A 49 3.41 8.51 -12.87
CA VAL A 49 4.09 9.19 -11.76
C VAL A 49 5.22 8.32 -11.19
N VAL A 50 4.92 7.05 -10.88
CA VAL A 50 5.91 6.10 -10.35
C VAL A 50 6.97 5.79 -11.41
N GLY A 51 6.57 5.66 -12.68
CA GLY A 51 7.48 5.49 -13.81
C GLY A 51 8.45 6.66 -13.95
N LEU A 52 7.97 7.90 -13.85
CA LEU A 52 8.79 9.10 -13.86
C LEU A 52 9.81 9.09 -12.71
N VAL A 53 9.35 8.79 -11.47
CA VAL A 53 10.23 8.72 -10.30
C VAL A 53 11.31 7.66 -10.48
N ALA A 54 10.95 6.49 -11.03
CA ALA A 54 11.90 5.42 -11.31
C ALA A 54 12.95 5.80 -12.35
N GLN A 55 12.52 6.39 -13.46
CA GLN A 55 13.40 6.79 -14.56
C GLN A 55 14.33 7.95 -14.17
N THR A 56 13.82 8.93 -13.44
CA THR A 56 14.59 10.08 -12.98
C THR A 56 15.47 9.77 -11.76
N GLN A 57 15.36 8.56 -11.23
CA GLN A 57 16.05 8.09 -10.02
C GLN A 57 15.90 9.05 -8.84
N TRP A 58 14.71 9.61 -8.69
CA TRP A 58 14.43 10.53 -7.60
C TRP A 58 14.46 9.82 -6.25
N ARG A 59 14.91 10.58 -5.26
CA ARG A 59 14.77 10.24 -3.84
C ARG A 59 13.68 11.10 -3.25
N GLY A 60 12.81 10.49 -2.44
CA GLY A 60 11.71 11.20 -1.79
C GLY A 60 10.58 10.30 -1.34
N GLU A 61 9.48 10.93 -0.99
CA GLU A 61 8.24 10.24 -0.62
C GLU A 61 7.09 10.64 -1.55
N LEU A 62 6.34 9.65 -2.01
CA LEU A 62 5.07 9.81 -2.72
C LEU A 62 3.94 9.59 -1.73
N VAL A 63 3.17 10.63 -1.46
CA VAL A 63 1.99 10.57 -0.58
C VAL A 63 0.75 10.57 -1.45
N VAL A 64 -0.10 9.58 -1.29
CA VAL A 64 -1.35 9.40 -2.04
C VAL A 64 -2.52 9.49 -1.06
N TYR A 65 -3.43 10.42 -1.32
CA TYR A 65 -4.67 10.59 -0.58
C TYR A 65 -5.83 10.08 -1.41
N ALA A 66 -6.55 9.11 -0.88
CA ALA A 66 -7.74 8.54 -1.50
C ALA A 66 -8.87 8.42 -0.48
N GLU A 67 -10.06 8.04 -0.92
CA GLU A 67 -11.23 7.90 -0.05
C GLU A 67 -11.02 6.82 1.02
N ASP A 68 -10.37 5.72 0.65
CA ASP A 68 -10.06 4.57 1.51
C ASP A 68 -8.90 4.83 2.49
N GLY A 69 -8.08 5.86 2.26
CA GLY A 69 -6.99 6.21 3.17
C GLY A 69 -5.81 6.92 2.52
N ILE A 70 -4.70 6.86 3.23
CA ILE A 70 -3.43 7.52 2.86
C ILE A 70 -2.37 6.45 2.72
N ARG A 71 -1.63 6.51 1.61
CA ARG A 71 -0.47 5.67 1.33
C ARG A 71 0.74 6.56 1.14
N THR A 72 1.84 6.22 1.77
CA THR A 72 3.13 6.88 1.57
C THR A 72 4.15 5.86 1.10
N ILE A 73 4.73 6.09 -0.07
CA ILE A 73 5.73 5.20 -0.67
C ILE A 73 7.06 5.96 -0.72
N PHE A 74 8.11 5.34 -0.21
CA PHE A 74 9.44 5.93 -0.12
C PHE A 74 10.32 5.41 -1.25
N PHE A 75 11.01 6.35 -1.91
CA PHE A 75 11.89 6.07 -3.04
C PHE A 75 13.33 6.50 -2.73
N ASP A 76 14.28 5.70 -3.20
CA ASP A 76 15.69 6.07 -3.23
C ASP A 76 16.32 5.56 -4.54
N ARG A 77 16.88 6.49 -5.34
CA ARG A 77 17.44 6.20 -6.66
C ARG A 77 16.50 5.38 -7.56
N GLY A 78 15.23 5.74 -7.55
CA GLY A 78 14.20 5.08 -8.36
C GLY A 78 13.76 3.69 -7.87
N SER A 79 14.32 3.17 -6.77
CA SER A 79 13.84 1.96 -6.10
C SER A 79 12.83 2.30 -5.02
N VAL A 80 11.86 1.43 -4.80
CA VAL A 80 10.95 1.49 -3.65
C VAL A 80 11.65 0.89 -2.44
N ILE A 81 11.82 1.71 -1.40
CA ILE A 81 12.58 1.32 -0.20
C ILE A 81 11.71 1.08 1.02
N GLY A 82 10.42 1.39 0.94
CA GLY A 82 9.47 1.20 2.01
C GLY A 82 8.12 1.82 1.68
N ALA A 83 7.12 1.50 2.47
CA ALA A 83 5.80 2.14 2.39
C ALA A 83 5.13 2.14 3.77
N VAL A 84 4.21 3.10 3.94
CA VAL A 84 3.34 3.23 5.12
C VAL A 84 1.91 3.48 4.65
N THR A 85 0.94 2.88 5.33
CA THR A 85 -0.48 3.03 5.00
C THR A 85 -1.33 3.09 6.26
N ASN A 86 -2.47 3.79 6.18
CA ASN A 86 -3.53 3.69 7.18
C ASN A 86 -4.73 2.87 6.68
N VAL A 87 -4.67 2.35 5.45
CA VAL A 87 -5.68 1.43 4.90
C VAL A 87 -5.61 0.10 5.65
N PRO A 88 -6.70 -0.35 6.29
CA PRO A 88 -6.66 -1.52 7.16
C PRO A 88 -6.17 -2.79 6.46
N GLU A 89 -6.63 -3.06 5.25
CA GLU A 89 -6.36 -4.26 4.47
C GLU A 89 -4.90 -4.38 4.02
N GLU A 90 -4.16 -3.27 4.03
CA GLU A 90 -2.75 -3.22 3.64
C GLU A 90 -1.79 -3.28 4.85
N ARG A 91 -2.32 -3.34 6.06
CA ARG A 91 -1.51 -3.43 7.28
C ARG A 91 -0.88 -4.81 7.40
N LEU A 92 0.33 -4.85 7.94
CA LEU A 92 1.10 -6.09 8.09
C LEU A 92 0.33 -7.22 8.76
N GLY A 93 -0.43 -6.92 9.81
CA GLY A 93 -1.24 -7.92 10.52
C GLY A 93 -2.31 -8.57 9.62
N GLU A 94 -3.05 -7.76 8.87
CA GLU A 94 -4.05 -8.26 7.93
C GLU A 94 -3.41 -9.07 6.79
N LEU A 95 -2.24 -8.68 6.33
CA LEU A 95 -1.51 -9.46 5.32
C LEU A 95 -1.04 -10.80 5.88
N LEU A 96 -0.48 -10.84 7.10
CA LEU A 96 -0.10 -12.10 7.75
C LEU A 96 -1.29 -13.05 7.89
N TYR A 97 -2.47 -12.53 8.22
CA TYR A 97 -3.71 -13.33 8.27
C TYR A 97 -4.15 -13.80 6.87
N ARG A 98 -4.23 -12.89 5.89
CA ARG A 98 -4.66 -13.21 4.51
C ARG A 98 -3.76 -14.21 3.80
N PHE A 99 -2.48 -14.21 4.09
CA PHE A 99 -1.51 -15.17 3.55
C PHE A 99 -1.38 -16.45 4.41
N GLY A 100 -2.24 -16.61 5.41
CA GLY A 100 -2.31 -17.84 6.22
C GLY A 100 -1.14 -18.03 7.17
N VAL A 101 -0.36 -16.97 7.44
CA VAL A 101 0.73 -17.00 8.43
C VAL A 101 0.19 -16.95 9.85
N LEU A 102 -0.90 -16.20 10.07
CA LEU A 102 -1.62 -16.09 11.35
C LEU A 102 -3.06 -16.57 11.21
N THR A 103 -3.61 -17.11 12.29
CA THR A 103 -5.06 -17.26 12.43
C THR A 103 -5.70 -15.93 12.84
N ARG A 104 -7.03 -15.84 12.79
CA ARG A 104 -7.77 -14.64 13.22
C ARG A 104 -7.54 -14.33 14.69
N GLU A 105 -7.58 -15.36 15.53
CA GLU A 105 -7.36 -15.27 16.97
C GLU A 105 -5.94 -14.78 17.28
N GLN A 106 -4.93 -15.32 16.58
CA GLN A 106 -3.55 -14.86 16.74
C GLN A 106 -3.36 -13.39 16.31
N LEU A 107 -4.02 -12.95 15.25
CA LEU A 107 -4.00 -11.55 14.85
C LEU A 107 -4.60 -10.63 15.92
N GLU A 108 -5.75 -11.00 16.50
CA GLU A 108 -6.40 -10.22 17.56
C GLU A 108 -5.53 -10.14 18.81
N GLU A 109 -4.93 -11.25 19.23
CA GLU A 109 -3.99 -11.29 20.35
C GLU A 109 -2.74 -10.45 20.07
N LEU A 110 -2.19 -10.53 18.87
CA LEU A 110 -1.01 -9.77 18.44
C LEU A 110 -1.29 -8.25 18.46
N VAL A 111 -2.43 -7.81 17.96
CA VAL A 111 -2.84 -6.40 17.98
C VAL A 111 -3.02 -5.91 19.41
N ALA A 112 -3.63 -6.70 20.28
CA ALA A 112 -3.79 -6.38 21.70
C ALA A 112 -2.44 -6.29 22.41
N ALA A 113 -1.51 -7.22 22.15
CA ALA A 113 -0.16 -7.22 22.72
C ALA A 113 0.65 -6.01 22.25
N SER A 114 0.65 -5.70 20.94
CA SER A 114 1.30 -4.54 20.36
C SER A 114 0.79 -3.22 20.96
N THR A 115 -0.53 -3.10 21.11
CA THR A 115 -1.16 -1.92 21.72
C THR A 115 -0.77 -1.76 23.20
N ARG A 116 -0.77 -2.86 23.96
CA ARG A 116 -0.46 -2.87 25.40
C ARG A 116 1.02 -2.54 25.66
N THR A 117 1.93 -3.04 24.83
CA THR A 117 3.38 -2.88 25.02
C THR A 117 3.96 -1.65 24.35
N GLY A 118 3.22 -1.03 23.39
CA GLY A 118 3.72 0.03 22.54
C GLY A 118 4.78 -0.43 21.52
N LYS A 119 5.03 -1.76 21.43
CA LYS A 119 5.95 -2.35 20.45
C LYS A 119 5.33 -2.42 19.08
N ARG A 120 6.19 -2.43 18.06
CA ARG A 120 5.75 -2.63 16.68
C ARG A 120 5.17 -4.02 16.49
N LEU A 121 4.18 -4.15 15.64
CA LEU A 121 3.46 -5.41 15.41
C LEU A 121 4.39 -6.57 15.04
N GLY A 122 5.40 -6.32 14.18
CA GLY A 122 6.39 -7.35 13.82
C GLY A 122 7.26 -7.80 15.00
N GLU A 123 7.66 -6.87 15.89
CA GLU A 123 8.42 -7.19 17.10
C GLU A 123 7.58 -8.04 18.06
N ALA A 124 6.31 -7.65 18.26
CA ALA A 124 5.40 -8.40 19.11
C ALA A 124 5.11 -9.80 18.55
N ALA A 125 5.02 -9.95 17.21
CA ALA A 125 4.81 -11.24 16.56
C ALA A 125 5.95 -12.23 16.80
N ILE A 126 7.20 -11.74 16.77
CA ILE A 126 8.39 -12.56 17.09
C ILE A 126 8.40 -12.94 18.56
N GLU A 127 8.14 -11.97 19.48
CA GLU A 127 8.14 -12.24 20.92
C GLU A 127 7.09 -13.26 21.34
N LEU A 128 5.90 -13.21 20.71
CA LEU A 128 4.84 -14.19 20.94
C LEU A 128 5.12 -15.52 20.23
N SER A 129 6.22 -15.63 19.48
CA SER A 129 6.56 -16.81 18.68
C SER A 129 5.48 -17.19 17.66
N PHE A 130 4.67 -16.23 17.22
CA PHE A 130 3.66 -16.44 16.18
C PHE A 130 4.27 -16.46 14.79
N VAL A 131 5.37 -15.71 14.59
CA VAL A 131 6.07 -15.61 13.32
C VAL A 131 7.58 -15.62 13.57
N ASP A 132 8.32 -16.37 12.80
CA ASP A 132 9.78 -16.29 12.81
C ASP A 132 10.30 -15.17 11.89
N VAL A 133 11.56 -14.80 12.08
CA VAL A 133 12.21 -13.73 11.33
C VAL A 133 12.26 -14.03 9.82
N GLY A 134 12.46 -15.31 9.46
CA GLY A 134 12.53 -15.76 8.06
C GLY A 134 11.22 -15.59 7.32
N THR A 135 10.09 -15.71 8.02
CA THR A 135 8.75 -15.49 7.48
C THR A 135 8.37 -14.00 7.52
N LEU A 136 8.74 -13.29 8.59
CA LEU A 136 8.35 -11.89 8.77
C LEU A 136 8.94 -10.96 7.69
N TYR A 137 10.22 -11.09 7.37
CA TYR A 137 10.87 -10.19 6.41
C TYR A 137 10.27 -10.25 4.99
N PRO A 138 10.02 -11.42 4.39
CA PRO A 138 9.29 -11.50 3.13
C PRO A 138 7.90 -10.86 3.19
N MET A 139 7.19 -11.02 4.31
CA MET A 139 5.88 -10.42 4.49
C MET A 139 5.92 -8.89 4.61
N MET A 140 6.98 -8.33 5.20
CA MET A 140 7.20 -6.88 5.20
C MET A 140 7.49 -6.35 3.80
N ALA A 141 8.28 -7.06 2.99
CA ALA A 141 8.49 -6.71 1.59
C ALA A 141 7.17 -6.77 0.82
N ARG A 142 6.39 -7.83 1.03
CA ARG A 142 5.05 -7.99 0.45
C ARG A 142 4.11 -6.85 0.83
N GLN A 143 4.16 -6.36 2.07
CA GLN A 143 3.39 -5.21 2.49
C GLN A 143 3.71 -3.96 1.65
N VAL A 144 4.99 -3.69 1.41
CA VAL A 144 5.40 -2.55 0.56
C VAL A 144 4.85 -2.68 -0.85
N GLU A 145 4.88 -3.88 -1.42
CA GLU A 145 4.29 -4.17 -2.73
C GLU A 145 2.77 -3.92 -2.74
N GLU A 146 2.04 -4.47 -1.76
CA GLU A 146 0.57 -4.34 -1.68
C GLU A 146 0.16 -2.87 -1.50
N VAL A 147 0.87 -2.07 -0.70
CA VAL A 147 0.64 -0.63 -0.56
C VAL A 147 0.84 0.09 -1.89
N LEU A 148 1.90 -0.24 -2.64
CA LEU A 148 2.11 0.33 -3.97
C LEU A 148 1.00 -0.08 -4.94
N TYR A 149 0.62 -1.36 -4.98
CA TYR A 149 -0.46 -1.82 -5.87
C TYR A 149 -1.80 -1.18 -5.52
N GLY A 150 -2.09 -1.00 -4.22
CA GLY A 150 -3.26 -0.25 -3.76
C GLY A 150 -3.23 1.20 -4.24
N ALA A 151 -2.07 1.86 -4.17
CA ALA A 151 -1.91 3.21 -4.68
C ALA A 151 -2.13 3.29 -6.20
N LEU A 152 -1.57 2.36 -6.98
CA LEU A 152 -1.73 2.31 -8.44
C LEU A 152 -3.19 2.11 -8.89
N GLN A 153 -4.04 1.53 -8.04
CA GLN A 153 -5.45 1.30 -8.33
C GLN A 153 -6.38 2.44 -7.90
N VAL A 154 -5.87 3.48 -7.25
CA VAL A 154 -6.67 4.65 -6.86
C VAL A 154 -7.29 5.29 -8.10
N LYS A 155 -8.62 5.49 -8.03
CA LYS A 155 -9.41 6.06 -9.12
C LYS A 155 -9.68 7.55 -8.95
N LEU A 156 -9.78 7.97 -7.69
CA LEU A 156 -10.07 9.36 -7.30
C LEU A 156 -9.24 9.73 -6.07
N GLY A 157 -8.52 10.84 -6.14
CA GLY A 157 -7.68 11.28 -5.05
C GLY A 157 -6.70 12.37 -5.45
N SER A 158 -5.65 12.51 -4.67
CA SER A 158 -4.53 13.42 -4.96
C SER A 158 -3.21 12.80 -4.53
N PHE A 159 -2.15 13.23 -5.19
CA PHE A 159 -0.80 12.78 -4.84
C PHE A 159 0.17 13.95 -4.72
N TYR A 160 1.20 13.75 -3.92
CA TYR A 160 2.26 14.72 -3.65
C TYR A 160 3.59 13.97 -3.55
N PHE A 161 4.60 14.39 -4.32
CA PHE A 161 5.95 13.86 -4.23
C PHE A 161 6.88 14.92 -3.61
N PHE A 162 7.48 14.56 -2.50
CA PHE A 162 8.44 15.40 -1.77
C PHE A 162 9.85 14.85 -1.91
N ASP A 163 10.86 15.73 -1.95
CA ASP A 163 12.27 15.37 -2.16
C ASP A 163 12.97 14.79 -0.92
N ARG A 164 12.32 14.80 0.22
CA ARG A 164 12.82 14.26 1.49
C ARG A 164 11.72 13.55 2.25
N PHE A 165 12.14 12.65 3.11
CA PHE A 165 11.29 11.94 4.05
C PHE A 165 12.01 11.70 5.37
N ASP A 166 11.28 11.37 6.42
CA ASP A 166 11.87 10.93 7.69
C ASP A 166 12.30 9.47 7.58
N GLU A 167 13.60 9.20 7.67
CA GLU A 167 14.17 7.83 7.63
C GLU A 167 13.57 6.94 8.74
N LYS A 168 13.14 7.52 9.86
CA LYS A 168 12.51 6.77 10.96
C LYS A 168 11.13 6.23 10.60
N ALA A 169 10.49 6.77 9.56
CA ALA A 169 9.22 6.26 9.05
C ALA A 169 9.39 4.88 8.37
N ILE A 170 10.59 4.57 7.87
CA ILE A 170 10.90 3.29 7.24
C ILE A 170 11.30 2.28 8.31
N GLN A 171 10.43 1.34 8.60
CA GLN A 171 10.68 0.33 9.63
C GLN A 171 11.76 -0.68 9.22
N HIS A 172 11.69 -1.12 7.98
CA HIS A 172 12.65 -2.05 7.38
C HIS A 172 12.88 -1.66 5.92
N ARG A 173 14.11 -1.24 5.62
CA ARG A 173 14.46 -0.78 4.29
C ARG A 173 14.47 -1.94 3.32
N GLN A 174 13.70 -1.83 2.26
CA GLN A 174 13.66 -2.72 1.13
C GLN A 174 14.52 -2.17 -0.03
N ASN A 175 14.64 -2.96 -1.08
CA ASN A 175 15.22 -2.51 -2.34
C ASN A 175 14.46 -3.15 -3.49
N LEU A 176 13.26 -2.65 -3.74
CA LEU A 176 12.35 -3.20 -4.73
C LEU A 176 12.46 -2.40 -6.02
N ASN A 177 12.63 -3.09 -7.14
CA ASN A 177 12.71 -2.45 -8.45
C ASN A 177 11.35 -1.88 -8.85
N ALA A 178 11.23 -0.55 -8.94
CA ALA A 178 9.96 0.12 -9.24
C ALA A 178 9.40 -0.27 -10.61
N SER A 179 10.25 -0.44 -11.64
CA SER A 179 9.78 -0.87 -12.96
C SER A 179 9.20 -2.28 -12.95
N GLY A 180 9.83 -3.22 -12.22
CA GLY A 180 9.30 -4.57 -12.02
C GLY A 180 7.96 -4.56 -11.31
N LEU A 181 7.81 -3.71 -10.28
CA LEU A 181 6.54 -3.54 -9.57
C LEU A 181 5.46 -2.94 -10.46
N LEU A 182 5.79 -1.97 -11.32
CA LEU A 182 4.84 -1.43 -12.30
C LEU A 182 4.35 -2.49 -13.28
N MET A 183 5.25 -3.33 -13.80
CA MET A 183 4.88 -4.44 -14.69
C MET A 183 3.95 -5.44 -13.99
N GLU A 184 4.29 -5.85 -12.78
CA GLU A 184 3.45 -6.75 -11.98
C GLU A 184 2.11 -6.11 -11.64
N GLY A 185 2.08 -4.82 -11.31
CA GLY A 185 0.84 -4.08 -11.07
C GLY A 185 -0.07 -4.06 -12.31
N ALA A 186 0.48 -3.81 -13.50
CA ALA A 186 -0.26 -3.84 -14.75
C ALA A 186 -0.83 -5.25 -15.03
N ARG A 187 -0.01 -6.31 -14.86
CA ARG A 187 -0.45 -7.69 -15.00
C ARG A 187 -1.64 -8.01 -14.08
N ARG A 188 -1.60 -7.57 -12.83
CA ARG A 188 -2.70 -7.77 -11.86
C ARG A 188 -3.98 -7.05 -12.26
N VAL A 189 -3.88 -5.84 -12.81
CA VAL A 189 -5.04 -5.10 -13.32
C VAL A 189 -5.70 -5.85 -14.48
N ASP A 190 -4.90 -6.37 -15.42
CA ASP A 190 -5.40 -7.13 -16.55
C ASP A 190 -6.05 -8.45 -16.12
N GLU A 191 -5.42 -9.18 -15.20
CA GLU A 191 -6.00 -10.39 -14.61
C GLU A 191 -7.30 -10.10 -13.87
N MET A 192 -7.33 -9.03 -13.05
CA MET A 192 -8.53 -8.65 -12.32
C MET A 192 -9.67 -8.28 -13.26
N ARG A 193 -9.37 -7.62 -14.39
CA ARG A 193 -10.39 -7.34 -15.42
C ARG A 193 -10.96 -8.62 -16.00
N PHE A 194 -10.10 -9.58 -16.35
CA PHE A 194 -10.53 -10.89 -16.84
C PHE A 194 -11.40 -11.64 -15.83
N PHE A 195 -11.02 -11.62 -14.53
CA PHE A 195 -11.82 -12.26 -13.49
C PHE A 195 -13.17 -11.56 -13.30
N ARG A 196 -13.24 -10.22 -13.31
CA ARG A 196 -14.50 -9.48 -13.16
C ARG A 196 -15.47 -9.70 -14.31
N GLU A 197 -14.99 -9.97 -15.51
CA GLU A 197 -15.85 -10.38 -16.64
C GLU A 197 -16.50 -11.74 -16.38
N LYS A 198 -15.83 -12.64 -15.66
CA LYS A 198 -16.31 -13.99 -15.34
C LYS A 198 -17.04 -14.08 -14.01
N ILE A 199 -16.66 -13.24 -13.06
CA ILE A 199 -17.23 -13.17 -11.70
C ILE A 199 -17.72 -11.73 -11.49
N PRO A 200 -18.87 -11.36 -12.03
CA PRO A 200 -19.34 -9.97 -12.03
C PRO A 200 -19.81 -9.48 -10.65
N ASN A 201 -20.07 -10.36 -9.70
CA ASN A 201 -20.53 -10.01 -8.36
C ASN A 201 -20.25 -11.13 -7.34
N ASP A 202 -20.47 -10.85 -6.05
CA ASP A 202 -20.20 -11.73 -4.91
C ASP A 202 -21.19 -12.91 -4.77
N ALA A 203 -22.20 -13.01 -5.63
CA ALA A 203 -23.13 -14.13 -5.64
C ALA A 203 -22.55 -15.40 -6.29
N TYR A 204 -21.40 -15.28 -6.94
CA TYR A 204 -20.71 -16.42 -7.54
C TYR A 204 -19.87 -17.12 -6.47
N ILE A 205 -20.19 -18.40 -6.22
CA ILE A 205 -19.49 -19.23 -5.25
C ILE A 205 -18.55 -20.18 -6.02
N PRO A 206 -17.23 -20.16 -5.74
CA PRO A 206 -16.31 -21.09 -6.35
C PRO A 206 -16.64 -22.53 -5.95
N THR A 207 -16.79 -23.41 -6.93
CA THR A 207 -17.10 -24.82 -6.72
C THR A 207 -15.88 -25.68 -7.06
N LYS A 208 -15.51 -26.58 -6.14
CA LYS A 208 -14.41 -27.51 -6.38
C LYS A 208 -14.81 -28.54 -7.42
N VAL A 209 -14.12 -28.58 -8.55
CA VAL A 209 -14.29 -29.62 -9.56
C VAL A 209 -13.52 -30.86 -9.11
N LEU A 210 -14.24 -31.90 -8.73
CA LEU A 210 -13.68 -33.17 -8.31
C LEU A 210 -13.03 -33.93 -9.49
N GLY A 211 -11.87 -34.52 -9.26
CA GLY A 211 -11.18 -35.39 -10.22
C GLY A 211 -10.27 -34.68 -11.23
N LYS A 212 -10.01 -33.39 -11.08
CA LYS A 212 -9.06 -32.64 -11.91
C LYS A 212 -7.82 -32.22 -11.14
N THR A 213 -6.66 -32.28 -11.80
CA THR A 213 -5.41 -31.78 -11.23
C THR A 213 -5.39 -30.24 -11.21
N PRO A 214 -4.59 -29.59 -10.35
CA PRO A 214 -4.48 -28.12 -10.32
C PRO A 214 -4.16 -27.51 -11.69
N HIS A 215 -3.40 -28.19 -12.54
CA HIS A 215 -3.05 -27.74 -13.88
C HIS A 215 -4.24 -27.76 -14.86
N GLU A 216 -5.17 -28.69 -14.68
CA GLU A 216 -6.39 -28.78 -15.49
C GLU A 216 -7.46 -27.77 -15.05
N VAL A 217 -7.40 -27.33 -13.78
CA VAL A 217 -8.32 -26.33 -13.22
C VAL A 217 -8.00 -24.93 -13.76
N GLU A 218 -6.75 -24.62 -14.09
CA GLU A 218 -6.36 -23.34 -14.70
C GLU A 218 -6.99 -23.11 -16.09
N LEU A 219 -7.35 -24.18 -16.79
CA LEU A 219 -7.92 -24.14 -18.13
C LEU A 219 -9.45 -24.15 -18.15
N LEU A 220 -10.10 -24.36 -17.02
CA LEU A 220 -11.56 -24.37 -16.94
C LEU A 220 -12.11 -22.97 -16.65
N PRO A 221 -13.30 -22.63 -17.19
CA PRO A 221 -14.05 -21.50 -16.67
C PRO A 221 -14.27 -21.76 -15.17
N VAL A 222 -13.73 -20.88 -14.33
CA VAL A 222 -13.54 -21.09 -12.89
C VAL A 222 -14.87 -21.26 -12.13
N PHE A 223 -16.03 -21.03 -12.80
CA PHE A 223 -17.34 -21.08 -12.19
C PHE A 223 -18.39 -21.64 -13.17
N GLU A 224 -19.03 -22.71 -12.79
CA GLU A 224 -20.35 -23.07 -13.31
C GLU A 224 -21.39 -22.34 -12.47
N LYS A 225 -22.41 -21.76 -13.15
CA LYS A 225 -23.54 -21.06 -12.52
C LYS A 225 -24.34 -22.00 -11.62
#